data_5c7f7d3de09b47dcaa25108d76de05e8
#
_entry.id   5c7f7d3de09b47dcaa25108d76de05e8
#
_cell.length_a   1.000
_cell.length_b   1.000
_cell.length_c   1.000
_cell.angle_alpha   90.00
_cell.angle_beta   90.00
_cell.angle_gamma   90.00
#
_symmetry.space_group_name_H-M   'P 1'
#
loop_
_entity.id
_entity.type
_entity.pdbx_description
1 polymer ?
#
loop_
_entity_poly.entity_id
_entity_poly.type
_entity_poly.pdbx_seq_one_letter_code
_entity_poly.pdbx_strand_id
1 'polypeptide(L)'
;MNDDLIKQLQQQNRLLKRALALGSLAVVALFLTAAMEKEGRARFTEIDVERINVVEANGKPAVVIANSKRLPDPVVNGKTIKSDRGEMPGLIFFNTVGDECGGLIFKGKPDQQGKADAGMHFSMDRFGGDQQLALGHYEAEGFMQTGLRIFDRGLAKDYEPLYEAYKSAPEGPEKAALREKWKEAGGRQIPRLFVGRTGGSASAVILADKEGRPRIMITVTPAGEPKLDFLDEKGQVIQSLPNLPKKKP
;
A
#
# COMPACT_ATOMS: atom_id res chain seq x y z
N MET A 1 25.23 -79.75 9.56
CA MET A 1 25.60 -78.59 8.70
C MET A 1 24.55 -77.51 8.56
N ASN A 2 23.27 -77.83 8.76
CA ASN A 2 22.16 -76.82 8.70
C ASN A 2 21.94 -76.01 10.00
N ASP A 3 22.21 -76.55 11.17
CA ASP A 3 21.89 -75.91 12.45
C ASP A 3 22.76 -74.67 12.74
N ASP A 4 24.01 -74.71 12.37
CA ASP A 4 24.95 -73.59 12.56
C ASP A 4 24.59 -72.40 11.61
N LEU A 5 24.20 -72.71 10.40
CA LEU A 5 23.74 -71.71 9.46
C LEU A 5 22.44 -71.03 9.92
N ILE A 6 21.50 -71.79 10.49
CA ILE A 6 20.27 -71.27 11.04
C ILE A 6 20.51 -70.33 12.22
N LYS A 7 21.41 -70.73 13.11
CA LYS A 7 21.84 -69.88 14.28
C LYS A 7 22.47 -68.57 13.79
N GLN A 8 23.34 -68.66 12.80
CA GLN A 8 24.03 -67.48 12.23
C GLN A 8 23.02 -66.51 11.56
N LEU A 9 22.06 -67.01 10.79
CA LEU A 9 20.98 -66.24 10.17
C LEU A 9 20.06 -65.60 11.24
N GLN A 10 19.74 -66.31 12.29
CA GLN A 10 18.94 -65.76 13.41
C GLN A 10 19.69 -64.65 14.13
N GLN A 11 21.00 -64.79 14.35
CA GLN A 11 21.81 -63.76 14.96
C GLN A 11 21.91 -62.51 14.09
N GLN A 12 22.12 -62.67 12.79
CA GLN A 12 22.11 -61.55 11.85
C GLN A 12 20.74 -60.84 11.81
N ASN A 13 19.65 -61.59 11.79
CA ASN A 13 18.30 -61.04 11.79
C ASN A 13 18.01 -60.23 13.07
N ARG A 14 18.49 -60.70 14.24
CA ARG A 14 18.41 -59.95 15.51
C ARG A 14 19.21 -58.64 15.45
N LEU A 15 20.44 -58.69 14.90
CA LEU A 15 21.26 -57.50 14.74
C LEU A 15 20.65 -56.50 13.78
N LEU A 16 20.13 -56.98 12.63
CA LEU A 16 19.38 -56.13 11.67
C LEU A 16 18.15 -55.48 12.28
N LYS A 17 17.34 -56.22 13.02
CA LYS A 17 16.18 -55.68 13.73
C LYS A 17 16.56 -54.62 14.76
N ARG A 18 17.65 -54.84 15.52
CA ARG A 18 18.16 -53.85 16.47
C ARG A 18 18.70 -52.60 15.77
N ALA A 19 19.43 -52.76 14.69
CA ALA A 19 19.93 -51.64 13.88
C ALA A 19 18.78 -50.82 13.28
N LEU A 20 17.74 -51.51 12.78
CA LEU A 20 16.53 -50.87 12.21
C LEU A 20 15.78 -50.09 13.32
N ALA A 21 15.59 -50.67 14.49
CA ALA A 21 14.92 -50.03 15.62
C ALA A 21 15.71 -48.79 16.11
N LEU A 22 17.02 -48.87 16.20
CA LEU A 22 17.88 -47.73 16.61
C LEU A 22 17.87 -46.66 15.54
N GLY A 23 17.89 -46.99 14.24
CA GLY A 23 17.79 -46.05 13.13
C GLY A 23 16.44 -45.34 13.10
N SER A 24 15.35 -46.11 13.34
CA SER A 24 14.02 -45.50 13.47
C SER A 24 13.89 -44.54 14.65
N LEU A 25 14.44 -44.88 15.79
CA LEU A 25 14.49 -44.01 16.97
C LEU A 25 15.31 -42.74 16.73
N ALA A 26 16.45 -42.86 16.05
CA ALA A 26 17.27 -41.70 15.67
C ALA A 26 16.53 -40.76 14.70
N VAL A 27 15.80 -41.32 13.71
CA VAL A 27 14.98 -40.54 12.78
C VAL A 27 13.84 -39.83 13.53
N VAL A 28 13.13 -40.52 14.43
CA VAL A 28 12.08 -39.92 15.26
C VAL A 28 12.64 -38.83 16.16
N ALA A 29 13.81 -39.02 16.78
CA ALA A 29 14.48 -38.01 17.60
C ALA A 29 14.88 -36.78 16.76
N LEU A 30 15.37 -36.97 15.54
CA LEU A 30 15.65 -35.88 14.61
C LEU A 30 14.40 -35.10 14.22
N PHE A 31 13.28 -35.80 13.94
CA PHE A 31 12.00 -35.13 13.68
C PHE A 31 11.48 -34.37 14.91
N LEU A 32 11.58 -34.94 16.11
CA LEU A 32 11.16 -34.27 17.34
C LEU A 32 12.03 -33.05 17.66
N THR A 33 13.34 -33.12 17.44
CA THR A 33 14.22 -31.96 17.64
C THR A 33 14.02 -30.87 16.58
N ALA A 34 13.69 -31.24 15.34
CA ALA A 34 13.34 -30.29 14.29
C ALA A 34 11.96 -29.64 14.51
N ALA A 35 11.03 -30.36 15.15
CA ALA A 35 9.69 -29.86 15.49
C ALA A 35 9.65 -29.01 16.77
N MET A 36 10.70 -29.02 17.59
CA MET A 36 10.84 -28.08 18.71
C MET A 36 11.19 -26.70 18.13
N GLU A 37 10.17 -25.91 17.77
CA GLU A 37 10.37 -24.48 17.50
C GLU A 37 11.10 -23.87 18.71
N LYS A 38 12.34 -23.52 18.51
CA LYS A 38 13.03 -22.64 19.45
C LYS A 38 12.32 -21.29 19.37
N GLU A 39 11.49 -20.98 20.36
CA GLU A 39 11.19 -19.59 20.67
C GLU A 39 12.53 -18.88 20.86
N GLY A 40 13.03 -18.24 19.80
CA GLY A 40 14.39 -17.75 19.80
C GLY A 40 14.55 -16.47 19.00
N ARG A 41 15.33 -15.56 19.57
CA ARG A 41 15.87 -14.41 18.87
C ARG A 41 16.96 -14.90 17.90
N ALA A 42 16.77 -14.70 16.57
CA ALA A 42 17.83 -14.83 15.59
C ALA A 42 18.50 -13.47 15.36
N ARG A 43 19.83 -13.46 15.19
CA ARG A 43 20.60 -12.27 14.83
C ARG A 43 21.26 -12.55 13.46
N PHE A 44 21.02 -11.64 12.52
CA PHE A 44 21.59 -11.67 11.18
C PHE A 44 22.45 -10.42 10.99
N THR A 45 23.55 -10.52 10.26
CA THR A 45 24.32 -9.38 9.77
C THR A 45 23.70 -8.86 8.45
N GLU A 46 23.09 -9.75 7.66
CA GLU A 46 22.42 -9.47 6.39
C GLU A 46 21.32 -10.51 6.17
N ILE A 47 20.25 -10.14 5.47
CA ILE A 47 19.16 -11.03 5.11
C ILE A 47 18.59 -10.64 3.74
N ASP A 48 18.59 -11.57 2.79
CA ASP A 48 17.91 -11.44 1.50
C ASP A 48 16.59 -12.20 1.54
N VAL A 49 15.48 -11.46 1.45
CA VAL A 49 14.14 -12.04 1.51
C VAL A 49 13.20 -11.38 0.50
N GLU A 50 12.26 -12.14 -0.02
CA GLU A 50 11.20 -11.60 -0.88
C GLU A 50 10.06 -10.96 -0.09
N ARG A 51 9.84 -11.41 1.15
CA ARG A 51 8.78 -10.90 2.03
C ARG A 51 9.09 -11.13 3.50
N ILE A 52 8.79 -10.12 4.31
CA ILE A 52 8.79 -10.18 5.76
C ILE A 52 7.37 -9.85 6.25
N ASN A 53 6.84 -10.68 7.14
CA ASN A 53 5.61 -10.40 7.87
C ASN A 53 5.93 -10.21 9.35
N VAL A 54 5.57 -9.05 9.89
CA VAL A 54 5.44 -8.87 11.33
C VAL A 54 4.00 -9.24 11.67
N VAL A 55 3.82 -10.21 12.54
CA VAL A 55 2.49 -10.76 12.86
C VAL A 55 2.15 -10.58 14.32
N GLU A 56 0.88 -10.38 14.60
CA GLU A 56 0.31 -10.41 15.94
C GLU A 56 0.23 -11.85 16.48
N ALA A 57 0.03 -12.00 17.79
CA ALA A 57 -0.09 -13.31 18.44
C ALA A 57 -1.21 -14.19 17.83
N ASN A 58 -2.22 -13.59 17.23
CA ASN A 58 -3.31 -14.28 16.52
C ASN A 58 -3.00 -14.63 15.05
N GLY A 59 -1.76 -14.40 14.61
CA GLY A 59 -1.30 -14.67 13.23
C GLY A 59 -1.68 -13.63 12.18
N LYS A 60 -2.43 -12.58 12.53
CA LYS A 60 -2.74 -11.48 11.59
C LYS A 60 -1.49 -10.64 11.34
N PRO A 61 -1.26 -10.16 10.11
CA PRO A 61 -0.17 -9.26 9.83
C PRO A 61 -0.41 -7.90 10.49
N ALA A 62 0.63 -7.32 11.06
CA ALA A 62 0.72 -5.92 11.50
C ALA A 62 1.49 -5.09 10.48
N VAL A 63 2.58 -5.65 9.92
CA VAL A 63 3.38 -5.01 8.88
C VAL A 63 3.80 -6.07 7.87
N VAL A 64 3.75 -5.72 6.60
CA VAL A 64 4.31 -6.54 5.52
C VAL A 64 5.30 -5.70 4.72
N ILE A 65 6.53 -6.18 4.59
CA ILE A 65 7.55 -5.67 3.68
C ILE A 65 7.71 -6.68 2.56
N ALA A 66 7.58 -6.27 1.30
CA ALA A 66 7.64 -7.24 0.21
C ALA A 66 8.18 -6.63 -1.09
N ASN A 67 8.75 -7.52 -1.92
CA ASN A 67 9.08 -7.20 -3.30
C ASN A 67 7.80 -7.04 -4.15
N SER A 68 7.96 -6.63 -5.40
CA SER A 68 6.87 -6.34 -6.33
C SER A 68 5.90 -7.51 -6.58
N LYS A 69 6.36 -8.76 -6.45
CA LYS A 69 5.54 -9.96 -6.68
C LYS A 69 4.83 -10.49 -5.45
N ARG A 70 5.25 -10.03 -4.27
CA ARG A 70 4.81 -10.56 -2.97
C ARG A 70 4.04 -9.55 -2.13
N LEU A 71 3.87 -8.30 -2.62
CA LEU A 71 3.07 -7.29 -1.93
C LEU A 71 1.61 -7.77 -1.84
N PRO A 72 0.97 -7.73 -0.66
CA PRO A 72 -0.40 -8.19 -0.52
C PRO A 72 -1.39 -7.24 -1.20
N ASP A 73 -2.52 -7.78 -1.64
CA ASP A 73 -3.69 -7.00 -1.99
C ASP A 73 -4.26 -6.27 -0.76
N PRO A 74 -4.95 -5.12 -0.94
CA PRO A 74 -5.60 -4.40 0.15
C PRO A 74 -6.62 -5.25 0.89
N VAL A 75 -6.68 -5.05 2.21
CA VAL A 75 -7.74 -5.62 3.06
C VAL A 75 -8.57 -4.48 3.64
N VAL A 76 -9.85 -4.46 3.34
CA VAL A 76 -10.80 -3.43 3.82
C VAL A 76 -12.03 -4.13 4.39
N ASN A 77 -12.42 -3.79 5.62
CA ASN A 77 -13.53 -4.42 6.33
C ASN A 77 -13.45 -5.96 6.34
N GLY A 78 -12.24 -6.51 6.53
CA GLY A 78 -11.95 -7.94 6.55
C GLY A 78 -12.01 -8.64 5.19
N LYS A 79 -12.16 -7.90 4.08
CA LYS A 79 -12.18 -8.45 2.72
C LYS A 79 -10.94 -8.04 1.95
N THR A 80 -10.30 -9.01 1.32
CA THR A 80 -9.23 -8.75 0.36
C THR A 80 -9.84 -8.21 -0.94
N ILE A 81 -9.41 -7.02 -1.35
CA ILE A 81 -9.85 -6.38 -2.59
C ILE A 81 -8.77 -6.59 -3.64
N LYS A 82 -9.11 -7.26 -4.73
CA LYS A 82 -8.16 -7.40 -5.83
C LYS A 82 -7.83 -6.02 -6.39
N SER A 83 -6.58 -5.63 -6.26
CA SER A 83 -6.08 -4.34 -6.74
C SER A 83 -5.16 -4.52 -7.94
N ASP A 84 -5.04 -3.46 -8.72
CA ASP A 84 -4.06 -3.32 -9.77
C ASP A 84 -2.85 -2.50 -9.31
N ARG A 85 -2.45 -2.63 -8.03
CA ARG A 85 -1.23 -1.98 -7.50
C ARG A 85 -0.03 -2.21 -8.41
N GLY A 86 -0.19 -3.13 -9.35
CA GLY A 86 0.86 -3.54 -10.25
C GLY A 86 1.98 -4.26 -9.49
N GLU A 87 3.08 -4.45 -10.16
CA GLU A 87 4.26 -5.04 -9.56
C GLU A 87 5.09 -3.96 -8.84
N MET A 88 4.56 -3.40 -7.74
CA MET A 88 5.27 -2.42 -6.91
C MET A 88 5.75 -3.08 -5.61
N PRO A 89 7.03 -2.93 -5.25
CA PRO A 89 7.50 -3.28 -3.92
C PRO A 89 7.02 -2.26 -2.90
N GLY A 90 7.01 -2.66 -1.62
CA GLY A 90 6.61 -1.72 -0.57
C GLY A 90 6.49 -2.30 0.81
N LEU A 91 5.87 -1.48 1.64
CA LEU A 91 5.62 -1.69 3.06
C LEU A 91 4.16 -1.38 3.32
N ILE A 92 3.39 -2.35 3.84
CA ILE A 92 1.97 -2.18 4.15
C ILE A 92 1.76 -2.32 5.64
N PHE A 93 0.96 -1.41 6.21
CA PHE A 93 0.53 -1.41 7.60
C PHE A 93 -0.88 -1.94 7.71
N PHE A 94 -1.11 -2.75 8.75
CA PHE A 94 -2.43 -3.28 9.08
C PHE A 94 -2.80 -2.86 10.50
N ASN A 95 -4.06 -2.51 10.70
CA ASN A 95 -4.58 -2.20 12.01
C ASN A 95 -4.88 -3.49 12.83
N THR A 96 -5.25 -3.33 14.08
CA THR A 96 -5.48 -4.44 15.01
C THR A 96 -6.63 -5.37 14.61
N VAL A 97 -7.56 -4.93 13.75
CA VAL A 97 -8.61 -5.81 13.18
C VAL A 97 -8.15 -6.54 11.92
N GLY A 98 -6.98 -6.16 11.37
CA GLY A 98 -6.36 -6.80 10.20
C GLY A 98 -6.69 -6.11 8.87
N ASP A 99 -7.28 -4.92 8.89
CA ASP A 99 -7.47 -4.11 7.70
C ASP A 99 -6.23 -3.28 7.40
N GLU A 100 -5.98 -3.00 6.14
CA GLU A 100 -4.96 -2.05 5.73
C GLU A 100 -5.26 -0.67 6.29
N CYS A 101 -4.24 0.01 6.83
CA CYS A 101 -4.36 1.36 7.37
C CYS A 101 -3.31 2.32 6.81
N GLY A 102 -2.67 1.95 5.71
CA GLY A 102 -1.69 2.74 4.98
C GLY A 102 -0.49 1.94 4.54
N GLY A 103 0.45 2.61 3.90
CA GLY A 103 1.65 1.96 3.42
C GLY A 103 2.60 2.89 2.69
N LEU A 104 3.72 2.33 2.30
CA LEU A 104 4.71 2.93 1.42
C LEU A 104 4.93 2.01 0.23
N ILE A 105 4.57 2.47 -0.96
CA ILE A 105 4.81 1.75 -2.20
C ILE A 105 5.63 2.61 -3.15
N PHE A 106 6.42 2.00 -4.01
CA PHE A 106 7.26 2.74 -4.95
C PHE A 106 7.50 1.96 -6.23
N LYS A 107 7.79 2.69 -7.29
CA LYS A 107 8.23 2.16 -8.58
C LYS A 107 9.21 3.11 -9.24
N GLY A 108 9.97 2.62 -10.19
CA GLY A 108 10.84 3.44 -11.02
C GLY A 108 11.38 2.62 -12.18
N LYS A 109 10.99 3.00 -13.39
CA LYS A 109 11.49 2.44 -14.64
C LYS A 109 11.31 3.46 -15.77
N PRO A 110 12.08 3.38 -16.86
CA PRO A 110 11.74 4.11 -18.06
C PRO A 110 10.45 3.55 -18.69
N ASP A 111 9.64 4.43 -19.27
CA ASP A 111 8.53 4.04 -20.16
C ASP A 111 9.05 3.57 -21.53
N GLN A 112 8.15 3.28 -22.46
CA GLN A 112 8.49 2.81 -23.82
C GLN A 112 9.26 3.88 -24.64
N GLN A 113 9.17 5.15 -24.27
CA GLN A 113 9.85 6.29 -24.89
C GLN A 113 11.13 6.68 -24.15
N GLY A 114 11.52 5.92 -23.11
CA GLY A 114 12.71 6.21 -22.29
C GLY A 114 12.52 7.32 -21.27
N LYS A 115 11.29 7.83 -21.06
CA LYS A 115 10.96 8.81 -20.04
C LYS A 115 10.71 8.11 -18.70
N ALA A 116 10.87 8.85 -17.60
CA ALA A 116 10.58 8.32 -16.27
C ALA A 116 9.10 7.93 -16.11
N ASP A 117 8.84 6.71 -15.65
CA ASP A 117 7.61 6.27 -15.02
C ASP A 117 7.98 5.81 -13.61
N ALA A 118 7.93 6.75 -12.67
CA ALA A 118 8.46 6.56 -11.32
C ALA A 118 7.55 7.21 -10.28
N GLY A 119 7.62 6.70 -9.07
CA GLY A 119 6.90 7.31 -7.94
C GLY A 119 7.16 6.59 -6.64
N MET A 120 6.93 7.34 -5.57
CA MET A 120 6.90 6.85 -4.20
C MET A 120 5.66 7.44 -3.55
N HIS A 121 4.87 6.60 -2.90
CA HIS A 121 3.62 6.98 -2.27
C HIS A 121 3.54 6.40 -0.87
N PHE A 122 3.51 7.28 0.13
CA PHE A 122 3.22 6.94 1.52
C PHE A 122 1.82 7.43 1.87
N SER A 123 0.98 6.56 2.40
CA SER A 123 -0.40 6.90 2.81
C SER A 123 -0.70 6.56 4.25
N MET A 124 -1.70 7.28 4.79
CA MET A 124 -2.40 6.96 6.02
C MET A 124 -3.90 6.94 5.74
N ASP A 125 -4.54 5.83 6.11
CA ASP A 125 -5.94 5.59 5.82
C ASP A 125 -6.79 5.76 7.08
N ARG A 126 -8.04 6.20 6.91
CA ARG A 126 -8.97 6.21 8.04
C ARG A 126 -9.46 4.79 8.35
N PHE A 127 -9.75 4.53 9.61
CA PHE A 127 -10.37 3.27 10.02
C PHE A 127 -11.68 3.01 9.27
N GLY A 128 -11.79 1.85 8.63
CA GLY A 128 -12.94 1.47 7.81
C GLY A 128 -13.14 2.31 6.54
N GLY A 129 -12.09 2.96 6.07
CA GLY A 129 -12.12 3.81 4.87
C GLY A 129 -10.84 3.70 4.07
N ASP A 130 -10.41 4.81 3.49
CA ASP A 130 -9.25 4.89 2.60
C ASP A 130 -8.46 6.18 2.93
N GLN A 131 -7.50 6.53 2.11
CA GLN A 131 -6.49 7.57 2.33
C GLN A 131 -7.06 8.91 2.80
N GLN A 132 -6.56 9.39 3.95
CA GLN A 132 -6.77 10.73 4.47
C GLN A 132 -5.53 11.61 4.27
N LEU A 133 -4.36 10.98 4.18
CA LEU A 133 -3.09 11.64 3.94
C LEU A 133 -2.30 10.87 2.91
N ALA A 134 -1.64 11.58 2.00
CA ALA A 134 -0.62 11.03 1.13
C ALA A 134 0.59 11.97 1.06
N LEU A 135 1.79 11.40 1.23
CA LEU A 135 3.06 12.04 0.87
C LEU A 135 3.60 11.31 -0.35
N GLY A 136 3.77 12.02 -1.47
CA GLY A 136 4.13 11.35 -2.69
C GLY A 136 5.00 12.17 -3.64
N HIS A 137 5.75 11.42 -4.43
CA HIS A 137 6.47 11.88 -5.60
C HIS A 137 6.03 11.05 -6.80
N TYR A 138 5.69 11.71 -7.91
CA TYR A 138 5.18 11.05 -9.11
C TYR A 138 5.80 11.66 -10.35
N GLU A 139 6.28 10.80 -11.22
CA GLU A 139 6.78 11.16 -12.55
C GLU A 139 6.16 10.24 -13.60
N ALA A 140 5.58 10.83 -14.63
CA ALA A 140 5.07 10.10 -15.80
C ALA A 140 4.95 11.06 -16.99
N GLU A 141 5.37 10.63 -18.17
CA GLU A 141 5.18 11.36 -19.44
C GLU A 141 5.66 12.83 -19.42
N GLY A 142 6.69 13.14 -18.61
CA GLY A 142 7.20 14.49 -18.40
C GLY A 142 6.46 15.32 -17.34
N PHE A 143 5.40 14.80 -16.76
CA PHE A 143 4.77 15.33 -15.55
C PHE A 143 5.61 14.96 -14.33
N MET A 144 5.83 15.92 -13.41
CA MET A 144 6.46 15.64 -12.11
C MET A 144 5.76 16.45 -11.02
N GLN A 145 5.31 15.76 -9.97
CA GLN A 145 4.69 16.38 -8.81
C GLN A 145 5.20 15.74 -7.52
N THR A 146 5.49 16.56 -6.51
CA THR A 146 5.94 16.09 -5.20
C THR A 146 5.24 16.87 -4.10
N GLY A 147 4.69 16.19 -3.11
CA GLY A 147 4.06 16.93 -2.01
C GLY A 147 3.22 16.08 -1.06
N LEU A 148 2.81 16.75 0.00
CA LEU A 148 1.85 16.29 0.98
C LEU A 148 0.43 16.65 0.53
N ARG A 149 -0.50 15.71 0.65
CA ARG A 149 -1.93 15.89 0.39
C ARG A 149 -2.73 15.44 1.59
N ILE A 150 -3.79 16.17 1.91
CA ILE A 150 -4.81 15.75 2.85
C ILE A 150 -6.15 15.72 2.12
N PHE A 151 -6.93 14.69 2.42
CA PHE A 151 -8.22 14.44 1.78
C PHE A 151 -9.31 14.23 2.83
N ASP A 152 -10.56 14.48 2.43
CA ASP A 152 -11.72 13.90 3.07
C ASP A 152 -12.25 12.77 2.19
N ARG A 153 -12.56 11.63 2.80
CA ARG A 153 -13.23 10.50 2.15
C ARG A 153 -14.15 9.80 3.15
N GLY A 154 -15.27 9.26 2.65
CA GLY A 154 -16.24 8.54 3.46
C GLY A 154 -15.74 7.19 3.97
N LEU A 155 -16.61 6.49 4.68
CA LEU A 155 -16.35 5.10 5.08
C LEU A 155 -16.62 4.17 3.91
N ALA A 156 -15.77 3.17 3.72
CA ALA A 156 -15.88 2.21 2.64
C ALA A 156 -17.24 1.49 2.63
N LYS A 157 -17.76 1.12 3.81
CA LYS A 157 -19.07 0.47 3.95
C LYS A 157 -20.23 1.28 3.35
N ASP A 158 -20.10 2.61 3.29
CA ASP A 158 -21.18 3.49 2.82
C ASP A 158 -21.12 3.69 1.30
N TYR A 159 -19.93 3.72 0.71
CA TYR A 159 -19.74 4.02 -0.70
C TYR A 159 -19.39 2.81 -1.60
N GLU A 160 -18.79 1.74 -1.06
CA GLU A 160 -18.40 0.57 -1.88
C GLU A 160 -19.57 -0.10 -2.60
N PRO A 161 -20.73 -0.36 -1.94
CA PRO A 161 -21.86 -0.95 -2.63
C PRO A 161 -22.37 -0.08 -3.80
N LEU A 162 -22.30 1.25 -3.64
CA LEU A 162 -22.67 2.21 -4.67
C LEU A 162 -21.64 2.25 -5.80
N TYR A 163 -20.35 2.06 -5.48
CA TYR A 163 -19.29 1.97 -6.47
C TYR A 163 -19.43 0.73 -7.36
N GLU A 164 -19.69 -0.43 -6.76
CA GLU A 164 -19.91 -1.66 -7.51
C GLU A 164 -21.17 -1.57 -8.41
N ALA A 165 -22.25 -1.00 -7.89
CA ALA A 165 -23.44 -0.75 -8.69
C ALA A 165 -23.15 0.21 -9.86
N TYR A 166 -22.45 1.32 -9.59
CA TYR A 166 -22.02 2.28 -10.59
C TYR A 166 -21.13 1.64 -11.67
N LYS A 167 -20.14 0.84 -11.24
CA LYS A 167 -19.18 0.20 -12.16
C LYS A 167 -19.86 -0.81 -13.09
N SER A 168 -20.85 -1.55 -12.57
CA SER A 168 -21.58 -2.60 -13.29
C SER A 168 -22.71 -2.07 -14.17
N ALA A 169 -23.18 -0.84 -13.95
CA ALA A 169 -24.27 -0.26 -14.71
C ALA A 169 -23.85 0.07 -16.16
N PRO A 170 -24.75 -0.15 -17.14
CA PRO A 170 -24.52 0.26 -18.52
C PRO A 170 -24.47 1.80 -18.64
N GLU A 171 -23.77 2.29 -19.65
CA GLU A 171 -23.69 3.74 -19.89
C GLU A 171 -25.09 4.34 -20.08
N GLY A 172 -25.40 5.42 -19.34
CA GLY A 172 -26.67 6.09 -19.40
C GLY A 172 -27.03 6.88 -18.14
N PRO A 173 -28.28 7.40 -18.07
CA PRO A 173 -28.73 8.21 -16.93
C PRO A 173 -28.67 7.50 -15.57
N GLU A 174 -28.93 6.19 -15.54
CA GLU A 174 -28.86 5.38 -14.34
C GLU A 174 -27.43 5.33 -13.77
N LYS A 175 -26.44 5.08 -14.63
CA LYS A 175 -25.03 5.10 -14.24
C LYS A 175 -24.60 6.46 -13.71
N ALA A 176 -25.05 7.53 -14.34
CA ALA A 176 -24.80 8.90 -13.90
C ALA A 176 -25.39 9.15 -12.49
N ALA A 177 -26.62 8.72 -12.23
CA ALA A 177 -27.28 8.83 -10.94
C ALA A 177 -26.55 8.01 -9.85
N LEU A 178 -26.12 6.80 -10.17
CA LEU A 178 -25.32 5.95 -9.26
C LEU A 178 -23.98 6.61 -8.92
N ARG A 179 -23.34 7.23 -9.91
CA ARG A 179 -22.10 7.97 -9.70
C ARG A 179 -22.27 9.14 -8.72
N GLU A 180 -23.36 9.89 -8.84
CA GLU A 180 -23.62 10.99 -7.90
C GLU A 180 -23.91 10.46 -6.48
N LYS A 181 -24.72 9.41 -6.33
CA LYS A 181 -24.95 8.76 -5.04
C LYS A 181 -23.64 8.24 -4.42
N TRP A 182 -22.75 7.65 -5.21
CA TRP A 182 -21.44 7.22 -4.74
C TRP A 182 -20.59 8.40 -4.25
N LYS A 183 -20.60 9.54 -4.94
CA LYS A 183 -19.90 10.75 -4.51
C LYS A 183 -20.49 11.30 -3.20
N GLU A 184 -21.81 11.38 -3.09
CA GLU A 184 -22.53 11.85 -1.89
C GLU A 184 -22.28 10.96 -0.68
N ALA A 185 -22.15 9.65 -0.89
CA ALA A 185 -21.75 8.69 0.15
C ALA A 185 -20.27 8.79 0.55
N GLY A 186 -19.51 9.72 -0.02
CA GLY A 186 -18.11 9.95 0.31
C GLY A 186 -17.13 9.03 -0.45
N GLY A 187 -17.54 8.42 -1.54
CA GLY A 187 -16.65 7.60 -2.37
C GLY A 187 -15.57 8.43 -3.08
N ARG A 188 -15.85 9.71 -3.35
CA ARG A 188 -14.86 10.61 -3.93
C ARG A 188 -13.86 11.08 -2.87
N GLN A 189 -12.59 11.05 -3.21
CA GLN A 189 -11.51 11.69 -2.46
C GLN A 189 -11.59 13.22 -2.67
N ILE A 190 -11.84 13.96 -1.60
CA ILE A 190 -11.99 15.43 -1.65
C ILE A 190 -10.68 16.05 -1.15
N PRO A 191 -9.91 16.75 -2.00
CA PRO A 191 -8.68 17.40 -1.56
C PRO A 191 -8.97 18.53 -0.58
N ARG A 192 -8.20 18.61 0.53
CA ARG A 192 -8.30 19.65 1.56
C ARG A 192 -7.04 20.48 1.65
N LEU A 193 -5.90 19.85 1.45
CA LEU A 193 -4.59 20.47 1.50
C LEU A 193 -3.66 19.89 0.45
N PHE A 194 -2.87 20.74 -0.17
CA PHE A 194 -1.65 20.38 -0.87
C PHE A 194 -0.50 21.27 -0.42
N VAL A 195 0.65 20.67 -0.13
CA VAL A 195 1.92 21.38 0.11
C VAL A 195 3.00 20.71 -0.70
N GLY A 196 3.62 21.43 -1.63
CA GLY A 196 4.70 20.84 -2.43
C GLY A 196 4.95 21.53 -3.77
N ARG A 197 5.65 20.81 -4.62
CA ARG A 197 5.89 21.18 -6.01
C ARG A 197 4.75 20.67 -6.89
N THR A 198 4.08 21.56 -7.59
CA THR A 198 3.01 21.23 -8.52
C THR A 198 3.54 20.64 -9.83
N GLY A 199 2.68 19.98 -10.59
CA GLY A 199 3.01 19.51 -11.95
C GLY A 199 3.43 20.65 -12.90
N GLY A 200 2.95 21.87 -12.69
CA GLY A 200 3.36 23.08 -13.40
C GLY A 200 4.64 23.73 -12.85
N SER A 201 5.44 23.02 -12.04
CA SER A 201 6.72 23.47 -11.49
C SER A 201 6.66 24.63 -10.51
N ALA A 202 5.49 25.00 -10.00
CA ALA A 202 5.35 25.99 -8.92
C ALA A 202 5.52 25.31 -7.55
N SER A 203 6.09 26.02 -6.57
CA SER A 203 5.95 25.66 -5.16
C SER A 203 4.63 26.19 -4.63
N ALA A 204 3.85 25.37 -3.93
CA ALA A 204 2.50 25.76 -3.50
C ALA A 204 2.09 25.21 -2.14
N VAL A 205 1.30 26.02 -1.42
CA VAL A 205 0.38 25.59 -0.38
C VAL A 205 -1.03 25.93 -0.84
N ILE A 206 -1.89 24.91 -0.95
CA ILE A 206 -3.27 25.07 -1.40
C ILE A 206 -4.19 24.58 -0.29
N LEU A 207 -5.09 25.44 0.16
CA LEU A 207 -6.16 25.13 1.12
C LEU A 207 -7.49 25.11 0.38
N ALA A 208 -8.23 24.02 0.52
CA ALA A 208 -9.53 23.83 -0.11
C ALA A 208 -10.68 23.72 0.90
N ASP A 209 -11.87 24.08 0.45
CA ASP A 209 -13.10 23.93 1.24
C ASP A 209 -13.57 22.44 1.30
N LYS A 210 -14.69 22.20 1.94
CA LYS A 210 -15.25 20.86 2.12
C LYS A 210 -15.69 20.18 0.81
N GLU A 211 -15.86 20.94 -0.27
CA GLU A 211 -16.13 20.43 -1.61
C GLU A 211 -14.88 20.21 -2.43
N GLY A 212 -13.69 20.52 -1.87
CA GLY A 212 -12.39 20.36 -2.53
C GLY A 212 -12.03 21.51 -3.46
N ARG A 213 -12.75 22.65 -3.37
CA ARG A 213 -12.45 23.83 -4.17
C ARG A 213 -11.34 24.65 -3.51
N PRO A 214 -10.25 24.97 -4.21
CA PRO A 214 -9.20 25.83 -3.68
C PRO A 214 -9.77 27.19 -3.24
N ARG A 215 -9.42 27.62 -2.02
CA ARG A 215 -9.88 28.89 -1.45
C ARG A 215 -8.72 29.83 -1.11
N ILE A 216 -7.57 29.26 -0.78
CA ILE A 216 -6.33 30.01 -0.52
C ILE A 216 -5.20 29.28 -1.22
N MET A 217 -4.41 30.04 -1.99
CA MET A 217 -3.22 29.53 -2.67
C MET A 217 -2.02 30.43 -2.36
N ILE A 218 -1.02 29.87 -1.69
CA ILE A 218 0.30 30.50 -1.51
C ILE A 218 1.19 29.84 -2.53
N THR A 219 1.75 30.59 -3.46
CA THR A 219 2.55 30.03 -4.56
C THR A 219 3.82 30.84 -4.82
N VAL A 220 4.86 30.14 -5.26
CA VAL A 220 5.98 30.75 -5.98
C VAL A 220 5.98 30.14 -7.36
N THR A 221 5.74 30.98 -8.37
CA THR A 221 5.67 30.54 -9.77
C THR A 221 7.03 30.03 -10.27
N PRO A 222 7.08 29.28 -11.39
CA PRO A 222 8.38 28.88 -11.99
C PRO A 222 9.27 30.08 -12.38
N ALA A 223 8.69 31.26 -12.58
CA ALA A 223 9.42 32.51 -12.81
C ALA A 223 9.94 33.19 -11.52
N GLY A 224 9.67 32.58 -10.34
CA GLY A 224 10.10 33.13 -9.05
C GLY A 224 9.15 34.16 -8.45
N GLU A 225 7.96 34.37 -9.00
CA GLU A 225 6.99 35.35 -8.51
C GLU A 225 6.20 34.78 -7.33
N PRO A 226 6.26 35.40 -6.13
CA PRO A 226 5.44 35.00 -4.99
C PRO A 226 4.02 35.55 -5.12
N LYS A 227 3.02 34.72 -4.74
CA LYS A 227 1.60 35.08 -4.75
C LYS A 227 0.86 34.48 -3.57
N LEU A 228 -0.10 35.22 -3.04
CA LEU A 228 -1.13 34.73 -2.14
C LEU A 228 -2.48 35.12 -2.72
N ASP A 229 -3.18 34.13 -3.25
CA ASP A 229 -4.49 34.31 -3.90
C ASP A 229 -5.62 33.81 -2.99
N PHE A 230 -6.67 34.60 -2.85
CA PHE A 230 -7.96 34.22 -2.27
C PHE A 230 -8.94 34.00 -3.41
N LEU A 231 -9.69 32.87 -3.36
CA LEU A 231 -10.59 32.47 -4.44
C LEU A 231 -12.03 32.36 -3.93
N ASP A 232 -12.97 32.67 -4.81
CA ASP A 232 -14.38 32.41 -4.59
C ASP A 232 -14.72 30.92 -4.86
N GLU A 233 -16.00 30.57 -4.72
CA GLU A 233 -16.49 29.21 -4.96
C GLU A 233 -16.43 28.76 -6.43
N LYS A 234 -16.28 29.71 -7.35
CA LYS A 234 -16.13 29.46 -8.80
C LYS A 234 -14.68 29.37 -9.22
N GLY A 235 -13.72 29.48 -8.27
CA GLY A 235 -12.28 29.47 -8.54
C GLY A 235 -11.76 30.80 -9.10
N GLN A 236 -12.54 31.88 -9.02
CA GLN A 236 -12.09 33.21 -9.44
C GLN A 236 -11.29 33.87 -8.34
N VAL A 237 -10.17 34.49 -8.66
CA VAL A 237 -9.36 35.23 -7.70
C VAL A 237 -10.10 36.51 -7.31
N ILE A 238 -10.47 36.62 -6.04
CA ILE A 238 -11.14 37.82 -5.47
C ILE A 238 -10.17 38.78 -4.82
N GLN A 239 -9.00 38.30 -4.40
CA GLN A 239 -7.91 39.10 -3.89
C GLN A 239 -6.57 38.41 -4.13
N SER A 240 -5.55 39.19 -4.43
CA SER A 240 -4.17 38.70 -4.61
C SER A 240 -3.17 39.60 -3.89
N LEU A 241 -2.18 39.00 -3.23
CA LEU A 241 -1.06 39.71 -2.60
C LEU A 241 0.25 39.18 -3.17
N PRO A 242 1.28 40.02 -3.33
CA PRO A 242 1.23 41.47 -3.25
C PRO A 242 0.40 42.07 -4.41
N ASN A 243 -0.26 43.18 -4.15
CA ASN A 243 -0.89 43.99 -5.18
C ASN A 243 0.21 44.66 -6.04
N LEU A 244 0.86 43.88 -6.90
CA LEU A 244 1.83 44.42 -7.82
C LEU A 244 1.08 45.28 -8.84
N PRO A 245 1.54 46.55 -9.11
CA PRO A 245 0.98 47.34 -10.17
C PRO A 245 1.12 46.57 -11.48
N LYS A 246 0.02 46.46 -12.24
CA LYS A 246 0.07 45.83 -13.58
C LYS A 246 1.20 46.51 -14.34
N LYS A 247 2.25 45.75 -14.71
CA LYS A 247 3.25 46.26 -15.65
C LYS A 247 2.47 46.79 -16.87
N LYS A 248 2.52 48.09 -17.10
CA LYS A 248 2.00 48.67 -18.34
C LYS A 248 2.77 48.03 -19.49
N PRO A 249 2.06 47.61 -20.57
CA PRO A 249 2.65 47.03 -21.75
C PRO A 249 3.70 47.92 -22.41
#